data_2925613212486320102791d51068e0dc
#
_entry.id   2925613212486320102791d51068e0dc
#
_cell.length_a   1.000
_cell.length_b   1.000
_cell.length_c   1.000
_cell.angle_alpha   90.00
_cell.angle_beta   90.00
_cell.angle_gamma   90.00
#
_symmetry.space_group_name_H-M   'P 1'
#
loop_
_entity.id
_entity.type
_entity.pdbx_description
1 polymer ?
#
loop_
_entity_poly.entity_id
_entity_poly.type
_entity_poly.pdbx_seq_one_letter_code
_entity_poly.pdbx_strand_id
1 'polypeptide(L)'
;MKDDYQELGFTKSYENDLNNEIKLLKIFSPCENSVKYYGNYDNKDEKIIILELCDNNLEKYMKNRNKSLNVEEIRKIFNGLNIVFKEMYKRNIIHRDLKLKNLFIKYTDDNKQNFIVKLGDYGIGKFLNESDSITGLKGTRETAAPEILLKKISKYENLVDIFSLGVILYQLSHNLKHPFDNDDYTRYCIYLNKYDADNFEISFDDSIKNDDFKDLVKRMLKLNPKNRLNWDQYFNHKFFK
;
A
#
# COMPACT_ATOMS: atom_id res chain seq x y z
N MET A 1 -37.07 1.26 17.91
CA MET A 1 -36.39 0.02 18.37
C MET A 1 -35.57 -0.72 17.30
N LYS A 2 -35.90 -0.69 15.99
CA LYS A 2 -35.06 -1.30 14.96
C LYS A 2 -33.86 -0.42 14.53
N ASP A 3 -34.00 0.89 14.63
CA ASP A 3 -32.95 1.85 14.23
C ASP A 3 -31.78 1.93 15.24
N ASP A 4 -32.07 1.78 16.54
CA ASP A 4 -31.07 1.79 17.62
C ASP A 4 -30.07 0.63 17.54
N TYR A 5 -30.47 -0.53 17.01
CA TYR A 5 -29.56 -1.67 16.86
C TYR A 5 -28.62 -1.54 15.64
N GLN A 6 -29.03 -0.81 14.62
CA GLN A 6 -28.15 -0.51 13.49
C GLN A 6 -27.10 0.56 13.85
N GLU A 7 -27.48 1.61 14.57
CA GLU A 7 -26.53 2.63 15.08
C GLU A 7 -25.51 2.01 16.04
N LEU A 8 -25.93 1.18 16.99
CA LEU A 8 -25.04 0.47 17.91
C LEU A 8 -24.06 -0.48 17.22
N GLY A 9 -24.49 -1.12 16.14
CA GLY A 9 -23.63 -1.99 15.32
C GLY A 9 -22.57 -1.20 14.53
N PHE A 10 -22.92 -0.04 14.00
CA PHE A 10 -22.02 0.85 13.28
C PHE A 10 -20.97 1.47 14.22
N THR A 11 -21.37 1.96 15.38
CA THR A 11 -20.47 2.54 16.37
C THR A 11 -19.46 1.53 16.88
N LYS A 12 -19.87 0.31 17.17
CA LYS A 12 -18.98 -0.76 17.65
C LYS A 12 -17.97 -1.23 16.59
N SER A 13 -18.36 -1.26 15.31
CA SER A 13 -17.46 -1.57 14.21
C SER A 13 -16.41 -0.47 14.03
N TYR A 14 -16.83 0.79 14.06
CA TYR A 14 -15.93 1.95 13.96
C TYR A 14 -14.93 2.01 15.12
N GLU A 15 -15.38 1.76 16.34
CA GLU A 15 -14.50 1.70 17.51
C GLU A 15 -13.45 0.60 17.39
N ASN A 16 -13.83 -0.57 16.89
CA ASN A 16 -12.89 -1.66 16.67
C ASN A 16 -11.85 -1.32 15.60
N ASP A 17 -12.28 -0.71 14.49
CA ASP A 17 -11.36 -0.28 13.42
C ASP A 17 -10.37 0.77 13.96
N LEU A 18 -10.82 1.76 14.74
CA LEU A 18 -9.97 2.80 15.33
C LEU A 18 -8.99 2.24 16.39
N ASN A 19 -9.46 1.35 17.25
CA ASN A 19 -8.61 0.69 18.25
C ASN A 19 -7.53 -0.17 17.56
N ASN A 20 -7.87 -0.84 16.45
CA ASN A 20 -6.92 -1.59 15.65
C ASN A 20 -5.89 -0.65 15.00
N GLU A 21 -6.30 0.49 14.45
CA GLU A 21 -5.40 1.50 13.91
C GLU A 21 -4.40 2.01 14.96
N ILE A 22 -4.88 2.38 16.15
CA ILE A 22 -4.03 2.81 17.27
C ILE A 22 -3.02 1.70 17.64
N LYS A 23 -3.47 0.44 17.67
CA LYS A 23 -2.59 -0.70 17.95
C LYS A 23 -1.47 -0.81 16.91
N LEU A 24 -1.80 -0.71 15.61
CA LEU A 24 -0.82 -0.79 14.53
C LEU A 24 0.14 0.42 14.56
N LEU A 25 -0.38 1.63 14.78
CA LEU A 25 0.43 2.83 14.93
C LEU A 25 1.46 2.70 16.07
N LYS A 26 1.06 2.16 17.23
CA LYS A 26 1.97 1.90 18.35
C LYS A 26 3.05 0.88 17.98
N ILE A 27 2.70 -0.19 17.26
CA ILE A 27 3.63 -1.23 16.85
C ILE A 27 4.70 -0.69 15.90
N PHE A 28 4.30 0.15 14.93
CA PHE A 28 5.20 0.64 13.89
C PHE A 28 5.86 1.99 14.23
N SER A 29 5.42 2.70 15.26
CA SER A 29 6.00 3.98 15.70
C SER A 29 7.52 3.95 15.92
N PRO A 30 8.14 2.85 16.41
CA PRO A 30 9.59 2.75 16.51
C PRO A 30 10.33 2.67 15.18
N CYS A 31 9.66 2.31 14.07
CA CYS A 31 10.27 2.24 12.76
C CYS A 31 10.46 3.65 12.18
N GLU A 32 11.66 4.00 11.76
CA GLU A 32 11.96 5.31 11.20
C GLU A 32 11.08 5.64 9.97
N ASN A 33 10.84 4.63 9.13
CA ASN A 33 10.01 4.75 7.92
C ASN A 33 8.51 4.51 8.17
N SER A 34 8.05 4.67 9.40
CA SER A 34 6.63 4.76 9.76
C SER A 34 6.32 6.13 10.37
N VAL A 35 5.11 6.62 10.16
CA VAL A 35 4.61 7.82 10.83
C VAL A 35 4.58 7.56 12.33
N LYS A 36 5.20 8.44 13.14
CA LYS A 36 5.25 8.27 14.59
C LYS A 36 3.90 8.54 15.22
N TYR A 37 3.55 7.69 16.18
CA TYR A 37 2.41 7.88 17.06
C TYR A 37 2.86 8.57 18.34
N TYR A 38 2.23 9.68 18.68
CA TYR A 38 2.52 10.43 19.89
C TYR A 38 1.51 10.20 21.00
N GLY A 39 0.29 9.83 20.67
CA GLY A 39 -0.74 9.58 21.65
C GLY A 39 -2.14 9.56 21.05
N ASN A 40 -3.12 9.32 21.89
CA ASN A 40 -4.52 9.50 21.55
C ASN A 40 -5.26 10.08 22.75
N TYR A 41 -6.32 10.83 22.44
CA TYR A 41 -7.31 11.30 23.39
C TYR A 41 -8.64 10.63 23.08
N ASP A 42 -9.32 10.14 24.08
CA ASP A 42 -10.60 9.43 23.95
C ASP A 42 -11.56 9.94 25.02
N ASN A 43 -12.66 10.52 24.59
CA ASN A 43 -13.79 10.87 25.46
C ASN A 43 -15.11 10.37 24.84
N LYS A 44 -16.25 10.70 25.46
CA LYS A 44 -17.56 10.20 24.98
C LYS A 44 -17.93 10.69 23.58
N ASP A 45 -17.43 11.86 23.16
CA ASP A 45 -17.85 12.57 21.96
C ASP A 45 -16.80 12.55 20.85
N GLU A 46 -15.50 12.41 21.21
CA GLU A 46 -14.40 12.52 20.28
C GLU A 46 -13.28 11.53 20.57
N LYS A 47 -12.70 10.98 19.49
CA LYS A 47 -11.45 10.20 19.52
C LYS A 47 -10.43 10.86 18.62
N ILE A 48 -9.33 11.29 19.21
CA ILE A 48 -8.26 12.03 18.53
C ILE A 48 -6.99 11.18 18.56
N ILE A 49 -6.34 11.00 17.41
CA ILE A 49 -5.02 10.36 17.31
C ILE A 49 -4.00 11.46 16.99
N ILE A 50 -2.93 11.52 17.77
CA ILE A 50 -1.85 12.50 17.61
C ILE A 50 -0.67 11.81 16.94
N LEU A 51 -0.34 12.28 15.73
CA LEU A 51 0.68 11.71 14.88
C LEU A 51 1.78 12.71 14.55
N GLU A 52 2.92 12.20 14.07
CA GLU A 52 3.98 13.00 13.48
C GLU A 52 3.45 13.81 12.30
N LEU A 53 3.72 15.11 12.32
CA LEU A 53 3.43 15.97 11.19
C LEU A 53 4.47 15.72 10.08
N CYS A 54 4.00 15.21 8.95
CA CYS A 54 4.78 15.07 7.74
C CYS A 54 4.54 16.26 6.78
N ASP A 55 5.54 16.56 5.96
CA ASP A 55 5.52 17.76 5.11
C ASP A 55 4.65 17.58 3.86
N ASN A 56 4.56 16.33 3.34
CA ASN A 56 3.84 16.01 2.12
C ASN A 56 3.56 14.50 2.04
N ASN A 57 2.99 14.04 0.93
CA ASN A 57 2.95 12.65 0.52
C ASN A 57 3.51 12.47 -0.89
N LEU A 58 3.83 11.21 -1.27
CA LEU A 58 4.45 10.94 -2.56
C LEU A 58 3.55 11.31 -3.75
N GLU A 59 2.22 11.20 -3.63
CA GLU A 59 1.33 11.59 -4.74
C GLU A 59 1.44 13.09 -5.04
N LYS A 60 1.33 13.92 -3.99
CA LYS A 60 1.43 15.38 -4.13
C LYS A 60 2.83 15.80 -4.55
N TYR A 61 3.86 15.12 -4.04
CA TYR A 61 5.25 15.35 -4.45
C TYR A 61 5.46 15.09 -5.93
N MET A 62 4.97 13.96 -6.45
CA MET A 62 5.06 13.62 -7.88
C MET A 62 4.29 14.59 -8.76
N LYS A 63 3.07 15.01 -8.35
CA LYS A 63 2.28 16.02 -9.08
C LYS A 63 3.02 17.35 -9.17
N ASN A 64 3.65 17.80 -8.10
CA ASN A 64 4.40 19.05 -8.06
C ASN A 64 5.71 18.96 -8.89
N ARG A 65 6.38 17.81 -8.85
CA ARG A 65 7.60 17.55 -9.62
C ARG A 65 7.32 17.46 -11.13
N ASN A 66 6.14 16.98 -11.50
CA ASN A 66 5.69 16.74 -12.88
C ASN A 66 6.71 15.93 -13.72
N LYS A 67 7.40 15.00 -13.08
CA LYS A 67 8.45 14.16 -13.70
C LYS A 67 8.58 12.85 -12.93
N SER A 68 8.81 11.76 -13.66
CA SER A 68 9.12 10.44 -13.09
C SER A 68 10.34 10.49 -12.16
N LEU A 69 10.34 9.63 -11.16
CA LEU A 69 11.56 9.29 -10.43
C LEU A 69 12.43 8.36 -11.28
N ASN A 70 13.74 8.54 -11.19
CA ASN A 70 14.64 7.55 -11.74
C ASN A 70 14.71 6.30 -10.84
N VAL A 71 15.26 5.23 -11.37
CA VAL A 71 15.31 3.92 -10.71
C VAL A 71 16.08 3.96 -9.39
N GLU A 72 17.13 4.78 -9.28
CA GLU A 72 17.93 4.93 -8.06
C GLU A 72 17.18 5.69 -6.96
N GLU A 73 16.44 6.75 -7.33
CA GLU A 73 15.56 7.46 -6.40
C GLU A 73 14.51 6.49 -5.82
N ILE A 74 13.92 5.66 -6.69
CA ILE A 74 12.93 4.64 -6.28
C ILE A 74 13.59 3.61 -5.36
N ARG A 75 14.77 3.10 -5.70
CA ARG A 75 15.51 2.13 -4.89
C ARG A 75 15.79 2.68 -3.49
N LYS A 76 16.27 3.93 -3.39
CA LYS A 76 16.56 4.59 -2.12
C LYS A 76 15.30 4.68 -1.23
N ILE A 77 14.17 5.09 -1.81
CA ILE A 77 12.88 5.19 -1.09
C ILE A 77 12.46 3.81 -0.56
N PHE A 78 12.49 2.79 -1.42
CA PHE A 78 11.99 1.47 -1.05
C PHE A 78 12.94 0.71 -0.11
N ASN A 79 14.26 0.95 -0.18
CA ASN A 79 15.18 0.40 0.82
C ASN A 79 14.83 0.90 2.24
N GLY A 80 14.44 2.17 2.39
CA GLY A 80 13.93 2.68 3.66
C GLY A 80 12.60 2.03 4.05
N LEU A 81 11.60 2.04 3.15
CA LEU A 81 10.29 1.45 3.41
C LEU A 81 10.35 -0.06 3.70
N ASN A 82 11.34 -0.77 3.16
CA ASN A 82 11.51 -2.20 3.43
C ASN A 82 11.77 -2.51 4.91
N ILE A 83 12.17 -1.53 5.71
CA ILE A 83 12.32 -1.68 7.17
C ILE A 83 10.94 -1.96 7.78
N VAL A 84 9.94 -1.13 7.48
CA VAL A 84 8.59 -1.28 8.01
C VAL A 84 7.86 -2.46 7.36
N PHE A 85 8.05 -2.72 6.05
CA PHE A 85 7.43 -3.87 5.39
C PHE A 85 7.93 -5.22 5.95
N LYS A 86 9.22 -5.33 6.29
CA LYS A 86 9.76 -6.52 6.97
C LYS A 86 9.12 -6.74 8.34
N GLU A 87 8.91 -5.67 9.11
CA GLU A 87 8.23 -5.77 10.40
C GLU A 87 6.74 -6.16 10.25
N MET A 88 6.05 -5.64 9.22
CA MET A 88 4.68 -6.07 8.89
C MET A 88 4.64 -7.55 8.55
N TYR A 89 5.52 -8.01 7.66
CA TYR A 89 5.59 -9.40 7.24
C TYR A 89 5.85 -10.35 8.41
N LYS A 90 6.86 -10.06 9.26
CA LYS A 90 7.17 -10.85 10.46
C LYS A 90 6.00 -11.00 11.42
N ARG A 91 5.11 -10.01 11.48
CA ARG A 91 3.95 -9.99 12.39
C ARG A 91 2.67 -10.47 11.75
N ASN A 92 2.72 -10.96 10.50
CA ASN A 92 1.53 -11.31 9.71
C ASN A 92 0.51 -10.16 9.64
N ILE A 93 0.98 -8.94 9.41
CA ILE A 93 0.14 -7.76 9.25
C ILE A 93 0.09 -7.39 7.78
N ILE A 94 -1.12 -7.10 7.28
CA ILE A 94 -1.37 -6.54 5.94
C ILE A 94 -1.88 -5.11 6.08
N HIS A 95 -1.46 -4.23 5.15
CA HIS A 95 -1.88 -2.83 5.13
C HIS A 95 -3.23 -2.62 4.45
N ARG A 96 -3.44 -3.27 3.31
CA ARG A 96 -4.64 -3.24 2.46
C ARG A 96 -4.96 -1.91 1.76
N ASP A 97 -4.25 -0.83 2.06
CA ASP A 97 -4.43 0.47 1.41
C ASP A 97 -3.09 1.13 1.06
N LEU A 98 -2.16 0.33 0.52
CA LEU A 98 -0.90 0.88 0.02
C LEU A 98 -1.16 1.69 -1.25
N LYS A 99 -0.83 2.98 -1.18
CA LYS A 99 -0.95 3.98 -2.26
C LYS A 99 -0.03 5.15 -2.01
N LEU A 100 0.24 5.95 -3.04
CA LEU A 100 1.13 7.11 -2.94
C LEU A 100 0.68 8.15 -1.90
N LYS A 101 -0.63 8.26 -1.63
CA LYS A 101 -1.18 9.17 -0.59
C LYS A 101 -0.77 8.77 0.82
N ASN A 102 -0.59 7.46 1.08
CA ASN A 102 -0.26 6.90 2.38
C ASN A 102 1.25 6.74 2.59
N LEU A 103 2.06 7.15 1.62
CA LEU A 103 3.51 7.26 1.69
C LEU A 103 3.87 8.75 1.91
N PHE A 104 4.14 9.09 3.15
CA PHE A 104 4.38 10.46 3.59
C PHE A 104 5.85 10.84 3.45
N ILE A 105 6.12 12.11 3.20
CA ILE A 105 7.45 12.68 3.08
C ILE A 105 7.75 13.50 4.33
N LYS A 106 8.92 13.28 4.92
CA LYS A 106 9.51 14.10 5.95
C LYS A 106 10.85 14.60 5.49
N TYR A 107 10.99 15.92 5.29
CA TYR A 107 12.29 16.52 4.97
C TYR A 107 13.25 16.39 6.13
N THR A 108 14.51 16.13 5.83
CA THR A 108 15.59 15.95 6.81
C THR A 108 16.53 17.14 6.87
N ASP A 109 16.36 18.11 5.97
CA ASP A 109 17.10 19.36 5.91
C ASP A 109 16.17 20.55 5.63
N ASP A 110 16.61 21.75 6.05
CA ASP A 110 15.84 23.00 5.90
C ASP A 110 15.67 23.41 4.42
N ASN A 111 16.59 22.99 3.57
CA ASN A 111 16.56 23.28 2.13
C ASN A 111 15.60 22.36 1.36
N LYS A 112 14.99 21.40 2.03
CA LYS A 112 14.03 20.41 1.46
C LYS A 112 14.62 19.61 0.28
N GLN A 113 15.93 19.36 0.31
CA GLN A 113 16.62 18.58 -0.71
C GLN A 113 16.62 17.09 -0.40
N ASN A 114 16.70 16.75 0.90
CA ASN A 114 16.70 15.38 1.37
C ASN A 114 15.43 15.09 2.16
N PHE A 115 14.90 13.88 1.97
CA PHE A 115 13.74 13.43 2.72
C PHE A 115 13.78 11.92 2.96
N ILE A 116 13.04 11.50 3.95
CA ILE A 116 12.69 10.11 4.17
C ILE A 116 11.20 9.90 3.86
N VAL A 117 10.87 8.71 3.38
CA VAL A 117 9.48 8.31 3.15
C VAL A 117 9.01 7.44 4.29
N LYS A 118 7.82 7.76 4.79
CA LYS A 118 7.19 7.10 5.94
C LYS A 118 5.84 6.51 5.53
N LEU A 119 5.62 5.24 5.91
CA LEU A 119 4.32 4.61 5.78
C LEU A 119 3.39 5.13 6.89
N GLY A 120 2.15 5.45 6.52
CA GLY A 120 1.10 5.84 7.46
C GLY A 120 -0.28 5.38 7.00
N ASP A 121 -1.31 5.78 7.72
CA ASP A 121 -2.70 5.40 7.47
C ASP A 121 -2.93 3.88 7.59
N TYR A 122 -2.85 3.38 8.82
CA TYR A 122 -3.08 1.98 9.15
C TYR A 122 -4.58 1.67 9.41
N GLY A 123 -5.50 2.59 9.08
CA GLY A 123 -6.92 2.54 9.45
C GLY A 123 -7.66 1.29 9.00
N ILE A 124 -7.20 0.64 7.93
CA ILE A 124 -7.75 -0.65 7.49
C ILE A 124 -6.74 -1.80 7.53
N GLY A 125 -5.57 -1.57 8.12
CA GLY A 125 -4.56 -2.61 8.35
C GLY A 125 -5.10 -3.73 9.24
N LYS A 126 -4.62 -4.96 9.04
CA LYS A 126 -5.14 -6.13 9.78
C LYS A 126 -4.06 -7.16 10.05
N PHE A 127 -4.16 -7.80 11.23
CA PHE A 127 -3.45 -9.04 11.51
C PHE A 127 -4.11 -10.19 10.72
N LEU A 128 -3.31 -10.99 10.02
CA LEU A 128 -3.78 -12.20 9.34
C LEU A 128 -3.88 -13.34 10.34
N ASN A 129 -5.10 -13.68 10.74
CA ASN A 129 -5.39 -14.87 11.54
C ASN A 129 -6.00 -15.96 10.65
N GLU A 130 -5.82 -17.22 11.00
CA GLU A 130 -6.29 -18.36 10.18
C GLU A 130 -7.81 -18.39 9.95
N SER A 131 -8.59 -17.76 10.85
CA SER A 131 -10.06 -17.74 10.81
C SER A 131 -10.66 -16.51 10.12
N ASP A 132 -9.85 -15.59 9.63
CA ASP A 132 -10.36 -14.32 9.12
C ASP A 132 -10.94 -14.43 7.72
N SER A 133 -12.28 -14.41 7.65
CA SER A 133 -12.99 -14.21 6.38
C SER A 133 -12.91 -12.75 5.93
N ILE A 134 -12.86 -12.56 4.61
CA ILE A 134 -12.88 -11.23 4.01
C ILE A 134 -14.29 -10.69 4.02
N THR A 135 -14.55 -9.68 4.83
CA THR A 135 -15.80 -8.93 4.79
C THR A 135 -15.58 -7.60 4.08
N GLY A 136 -16.01 -7.53 2.82
CA GLY A 136 -16.11 -6.28 2.09
C GLY A 136 -14.83 -5.82 1.35
N LEU A 137 -15.03 -4.94 0.38
CA LEU A 137 -13.96 -4.24 -0.37
C LEU A 137 -13.46 -3.08 0.50
N LYS A 138 -12.37 -3.28 1.26
CA LYS A 138 -11.66 -2.20 1.97
C LYS A 138 -10.40 -1.84 1.16
N GLY A 139 -10.12 -0.55 1.02
CA GLY A 139 -8.94 -0.04 0.32
C GLY A 139 -9.26 0.75 -0.95
N THR A 140 -8.21 1.21 -1.60
CA THR A 140 -8.26 2.06 -2.81
C THR A 140 -8.29 1.18 -4.04
N ARG A 141 -9.30 1.35 -4.90
CA ARG A 141 -9.51 0.51 -6.10
C ARG A 141 -8.31 0.51 -7.05
N GLU A 142 -7.69 1.68 -7.24
CA GLU A 142 -6.61 1.89 -8.20
C GLU A 142 -5.35 1.08 -7.86
N THR A 143 -5.13 0.73 -6.61
CA THR A 143 -3.98 -0.07 -6.18
C THR A 143 -4.36 -1.45 -5.67
N ALA A 144 -5.66 -1.75 -5.58
CA ALA A 144 -6.13 -3.03 -5.08
C ALA A 144 -5.79 -4.19 -6.02
N ALA A 145 -5.39 -5.32 -5.45
CA ALA A 145 -5.11 -6.53 -6.21
C ALA A 145 -6.37 -7.09 -6.88
N PRO A 146 -6.25 -7.72 -8.09
CA PRO A 146 -7.40 -8.22 -8.86
C PRO A 146 -8.31 -9.15 -8.07
N GLU A 147 -7.74 -10.04 -7.27
CA GLU A 147 -8.48 -10.99 -6.43
C GLU A 147 -9.39 -10.32 -5.41
N ILE A 148 -8.99 -9.12 -4.92
CA ILE A 148 -9.81 -8.30 -4.02
C ILE A 148 -11.02 -7.73 -4.77
N LEU A 149 -10.78 -7.15 -5.94
CA LEU A 149 -11.83 -6.51 -6.74
C LEU A 149 -12.85 -7.51 -7.26
N LEU A 150 -12.38 -8.69 -7.64
CA LEU A 150 -13.20 -9.77 -8.19
C LEU A 150 -13.92 -10.58 -7.10
N LYS A 151 -13.66 -10.29 -5.81
CA LYS A 151 -14.20 -11.06 -4.67
C LYS A 151 -13.96 -12.57 -4.80
N LYS A 152 -12.82 -12.95 -5.42
CA LYS A 152 -12.49 -14.36 -5.72
C LYS A 152 -11.79 -15.09 -4.59
N ILE A 153 -11.47 -14.41 -3.50
CA ILE A 153 -10.79 -15.00 -2.35
C ILE A 153 -11.66 -14.96 -1.12
N SER A 154 -11.67 -16.08 -0.41
CA SER A 154 -12.31 -16.22 0.90
C SER A 154 -11.39 -15.78 2.06
N LYS A 155 -10.08 -15.66 1.80
CA LYS A 155 -9.05 -15.31 2.79
C LYS A 155 -8.05 -14.34 2.19
N TYR A 156 -7.71 -13.24 2.92
CA TYR A 156 -6.64 -12.34 2.51
C TYR A 156 -5.29 -13.03 2.67
N GLU A 157 -4.47 -12.91 1.63
CA GLU A 157 -3.07 -13.24 1.71
C GLU A 157 -2.26 -11.95 1.71
N ASN A 158 -1.07 -11.97 2.30
CA ASN A 158 -0.18 -10.81 2.34
C ASN A 158 0.32 -10.37 0.96
N LEU A 159 0.05 -11.16 -0.09
CA LEU A 159 0.40 -10.87 -1.48
C LEU A 159 -0.40 -9.73 -2.11
N VAL A 160 -1.52 -9.32 -1.50
CA VAL A 160 -2.30 -8.16 -1.97
C VAL A 160 -1.50 -6.86 -1.85
N ASP A 161 -0.71 -6.72 -0.78
CA ASP A 161 0.16 -5.57 -0.59
C ASP A 161 1.32 -5.55 -1.59
N ILE A 162 1.86 -6.72 -1.96
CA ILE A 162 2.88 -6.84 -3.02
C ILE A 162 2.36 -6.28 -4.36
N PHE A 163 1.12 -6.60 -4.73
CA PHE A 163 0.52 -6.05 -5.94
C PHE A 163 0.41 -4.52 -5.86
N SER A 164 -0.12 -4.00 -4.76
CA SER A 164 -0.25 -2.56 -4.54
C SER A 164 1.11 -1.83 -4.63
N LEU A 165 2.18 -2.42 -4.05
CA LEU A 165 3.54 -1.90 -4.18
C LEU A 165 4.03 -1.94 -5.63
N GLY A 166 3.69 -2.96 -6.41
CA GLY A 166 4.00 -3.03 -7.84
C GLY A 166 3.38 -1.87 -8.62
N VAL A 167 2.10 -1.55 -8.33
CA VAL A 167 1.42 -0.38 -8.92
C VAL A 167 2.14 0.92 -8.54
N ILE A 168 2.51 1.08 -7.26
CA ILE A 168 3.23 2.27 -6.77
C ILE A 168 4.59 2.42 -7.48
N LEU A 169 5.39 1.34 -7.58
CA LEU A 169 6.68 1.37 -8.29
C LEU A 169 6.54 1.82 -9.74
N TYR A 170 5.53 1.29 -10.41
CA TYR A 170 5.21 1.69 -11.79
C TYR A 170 4.81 3.16 -11.88
N GLN A 171 3.90 3.62 -11.02
CA GLN A 171 3.46 5.02 -10.99
C GLN A 171 4.62 6.00 -10.76
N LEU A 172 5.55 5.68 -9.87
CA LEU A 172 6.72 6.52 -9.61
C LEU A 172 7.65 6.62 -10.82
N SER A 173 7.82 5.53 -11.57
CA SER A 173 8.69 5.48 -12.75
C SER A 173 8.04 5.99 -14.03
N HIS A 174 6.71 6.13 -14.08
CA HIS A 174 5.93 6.52 -15.26
C HIS A 174 5.06 7.76 -15.02
N ASN A 175 5.52 8.69 -14.17
CA ASN A 175 4.83 9.95 -13.87
C ASN A 175 3.34 9.78 -13.54
N LEU A 176 3.04 8.92 -12.57
CA LEU A 176 1.69 8.60 -12.09
C LEU A 176 0.79 7.82 -13.05
N LYS A 177 1.29 7.39 -14.22
CA LYS A 177 0.53 6.49 -15.09
C LYS A 177 0.26 5.16 -14.41
N HIS A 178 -0.89 4.57 -14.69
CA HIS A 178 -1.24 3.26 -14.17
C HIS A 178 -0.66 2.13 -15.05
N PRO A 179 -0.16 0.99 -14.49
CA PRO A 179 0.49 -0.07 -15.27
C PRO A 179 -0.43 -0.78 -16.26
N PHE A 180 -1.73 -0.71 -16.04
CA PHE A 180 -2.73 -1.39 -16.86
C PHE A 180 -3.47 -0.45 -17.79
N ASP A 181 -2.82 0.58 -18.24
CA ASP A 181 -3.31 1.61 -19.13
C ASP A 181 -4.83 1.67 -19.22
N ASN A 182 -5.40 2.77 -18.80
CA ASN A 182 -6.70 3.28 -19.18
C ASN A 182 -7.59 3.75 -18.03
N ASP A 183 -8.36 4.71 -18.39
CA ASP A 183 -9.36 5.49 -17.68
C ASP A 183 -10.41 4.65 -16.91
N ASP A 184 -10.33 3.31 -16.94
CA ASP A 184 -11.28 2.44 -16.25
C ASP A 184 -10.66 1.13 -15.75
N TYR A 185 -10.07 1.19 -14.56
CA TYR A 185 -9.58 0.01 -13.85
C TYR A 185 -10.70 -1.03 -13.61
N THR A 186 -11.95 -0.59 -13.53
CA THR A 186 -13.12 -1.49 -13.46
C THR A 186 -13.27 -2.28 -14.74
N ARG A 187 -13.07 -1.65 -15.90
CA ARG A 187 -13.04 -2.29 -17.21
C ARG A 187 -11.95 -3.34 -17.33
N TYR A 188 -10.76 -2.99 -16.79
CA TYR A 188 -9.64 -3.91 -16.67
C TYR A 188 -10.00 -5.16 -15.85
N CYS A 189 -10.64 -5.00 -14.69
CA CYS A 189 -11.07 -6.12 -13.87
C CYS A 189 -12.14 -7.00 -14.57
N ILE A 190 -13.03 -6.39 -15.35
CA ILE A 190 -14.00 -7.12 -16.19
C ILE A 190 -13.28 -7.88 -17.32
N TYR A 191 -12.26 -7.27 -17.90
CA TYR A 191 -11.43 -7.89 -18.94
C TYR A 191 -10.69 -9.12 -18.41
N LEU A 192 -10.13 -9.04 -17.19
CA LEU A 192 -9.44 -10.15 -16.51
C LEU A 192 -10.33 -11.38 -16.27
N ASN A 193 -11.64 -11.20 -16.17
CA ASN A 193 -12.58 -12.32 -16.05
C ASN A 193 -12.78 -13.10 -17.35
N LYS A 194 -12.41 -12.53 -18.50
CA LYS A 194 -12.63 -13.10 -19.84
C LYS A 194 -11.39 -13.69 -20.48
N TYR A 195 -10.18 -13.31 -20.03
CA TYR A 195 -8.93 -13.69 -20.66
C TYR A 195 -7.97 -14.34 -19.65
N ASP A 196 -7.07 -15.16 -20.18
CA ASP A 196 -6.01 -15.80 -19.40
C ASP A 196 -5.11 -14.74 -18.76
N ALA A 197 -5.25 -14.59 -17.45
CA ALA A 197 -4.60 -13.56 -16.67
C ALA A 197 -3.06 -13.64 -16.68
N ASP A 198 -2.48 -14.74 -17.17
CA ASP A 198 -1.03 -14.97 -17.19
C ASP A 198 -0.33 -14.34 -18.41
N ASN A 199 -1.09 -13.97 -19.44
CA ASN A 199 -0.53 -13.43 -20.71
C ASN A 199 -0.49 -11.88 -20.77
N PHE A 200 -0.80 -11.19 -19.68
CA PHE A 200 -0.72 -9.74 -19.66
C PHE A 200 0.74 -9.26 -19.49
N GLU A 201 1.24 -8.49 -20.48
CA GLU A 201 2.57 -7.89 -20.43
C GLU A 201 2.52 -6.44 -19.97
N ILE A 202 3.34 -6.11 -18.96
CA ILE A 202 3.57 -4.74 -18.52
C ILE A 202 4.58 -4.08 -19.46
N SER A 203 4.18 -2.97 -20.08
CA SER A 203 5.06 -2.15 -20.90
C SER A 203 5.83 -1.15 -20.03
N PHE A 204 7.01 -0.75 -20.46
CA PHE A 204 7.83 0.25 -19.79
C PHE A 204 8.30 1.28 -20.81
N ASP A 205 8.44 2.55 -20.34
CA ASP A 205 9.05 3.59 -21.15
C ASP A 205 10.50 3.21 -21.53
N ASP A 206 10.92 3.53 -22.75
CA ASP A 206 12.27 3.21 -23.26
C ASP A 206 13.41 3.85 -22.44
N SER A 207 13.11 4.88 -21.68
CA SER A 207 14.05 5.51 -20.76
C SER A 207 14.43 4.62 -19.57
N ILE A 208 13.61 3.64 -19.22
CA ILE A 208 13.87 2.69 -18.13
C ILE A 208 14.73 1.55 -18.65
N LYS A 209 16.04 1.60 -18.39
CA LYS A 209 17.02 0.60 -18.88
C LYS A 209 17.37 -0.48 -17.84
N ASN A 210 16.90 -0.34 -16.59
CA ASN A 210 17.22 -1.27 -15.51
C ASN A 210 16.33 -2.52 -15.59
N ASP A 211 16.92 -3.65 -15.99
CA ASP A 211 16.18 -4.91 -16.17
C ASP A 211 15.75 -5.53 -14.85
N ASP A 212 16.53 -5.37 -13.77
CA ASP A 212 16.14 -5.86 -12.44
C ASP A 212 14.91 -5.11 -11.92
N PHE A 213 14.79 -3.80 -12.19
CA PHE A 213 13.59 -3.04 -11.87
C PHE A 213 12.37 -3.54 -12.65
N LYS A 214 12.52 -3.74 -13.97
CA LYS A 214 11.45 -4.25 -14.82
C LYS A 214 10.99 -5.65 -14.37
N ASP A 215 11.94 -6.54 -14.06
CA ASP A 215 11.64 -7.90 -13.58
C ASP A 215 10.87 -7.83 -12.27
N LEU A 216 11.33 -7.02 -11.29
CA LEU A 216 10.65 -6.83 -10.03
C LEU A 216 9.18 -6.43 -10.25
N VAL A 217 8.94 -5.34 -10.99
CA VAL A 217 7.60 -4.81 -11.22
C VAL A 217 6.71 -5.82 -11.94
N LYS A 218 7.19 -6.47 -13.01
CA LYS A 218 6.45 -7.51 -13.74
C LYS A 218 6.01 -8.66 -12.84
N ARG A 219 6.88 -9.11 -11.96
CA ARG A 219 6.58 -10.23 -11.04
C ARG A 219 5.65 -9.83 -9.91
N MET A 220 5.71 -8.57 -9.44
CA MET A 220 4.78 -8.03 -8.44
C MET A 220 3.38 -7.85 -9.01
N LEU A 221 3.25 -7.49 -10.28
CA LEU A 221 1.98 -7.20 -10.95
C LEU A 221 1.33 -8.44 -11.61
N LYS A 222 1.83 -9.65 -11.33
CA LYS A 222 1.14 -10.88 -11.77
C LYS A 222 -0.28 -10.91 -11.22
N LEU A 223 -1.24 -11.13 -12.14
CA LEU A 223 -2.67 -11.04 -11.83
C LEU A 223 -3.12 -12.24 -10.99
N ASN A 224 -2.60 -13.43 -11.32
CA ASN A 224 -2.78 -14.60 -10.48
C ASN A 224 -1.84 -14.52 -9.26
N PRO A 225 -2.35 -14.46 -8.02
CA PRO A 225 -1.51 -14.36 -6.83
C PRO A 225 -0.56 -15.55 -6.67
N LYS A 226 -0.88 -16.74 -7.24
CA LYS A 226 0.02 -17.91 -7.20
C LYS A 226 1.30 -17.72 -8.01
N ASN A 227 1.26 -16.86 -9.03
CA ASN A 227 2.40 -16.55 -9.90
C ASN A 227 3.12 -15.26 -9.48
N ARG A 228 2.55 -14.55 -8.49
CA ARG A 228 3.09 -13.30 -7.96
C ARG A 228 4.25 -13.58 -7.01
N LEU A 229 5.24 -12.65 -6.96
CA LEU A 229 6.28 -12.64 -5.94
C LEU A 229 5.67 -12.74 -4.54
N ASN A 230 6.30 -13.56 -3.68
CA ASN A 230 6.06 -13.48 -2.25
C ASN A 230 7.03 -12.49 -1.56
N TRP A 231 6.82 -12.21 -0.29
CA TRP A 231 7.62 -11.24 0.47
C TRP A 231 9.10 -11.62 0.57
N ASP A 232 9.43 -12.92 0.73
CA ASP A 232 10.82 -13.38 0.78
C ASP A 232 11.53 -13.14 -0.56
N GLN A 233 10.85 -13.43 -1.67
CA GLN A 233 11.36 -13.17 -3.01
C GLN A 233 11.50 -11.67 -3.28
N TYR A 234 10.55 -10.85 -2.78
CA TYR A 234 10.61 -9.40 -2.88
C TYR A 234 11.82 -8.83 -2.14
N PHE A 235 12.00 -9.15 -0.87
CA PHE A 235 13.12 -8.62 -0.06
C PHE A 235 14.50 -9.08 -0.56
N ASN A 236 14.57 -10.24 -1.21
CA ASN A 236 15.80 -10.79 -1.76
C ASN A 236 16.02 -10.48 -3.25
N HIS A 237 15.15 -9.67 -3.84
CA HIS A 237 15.25 -9.33 -5.26
C HIS A 237 16.53 -8.56 -5.58
N LYS A 238 17.13 -8.82 -6.77
CA LYS A 238 18.39 -8.19 -7.23
C LYS A 238 18.29 -6.66 -7.29
N PHE A 239 17.10 -6.14 -7.55
CA PHE A 239 16.84 -4.69 -7.56
C PHE A 239 17.26 -3.99 -6.26
N PHE A 240 17.19 -4.63 -5.11
CA PHE A 240 17.54 -4.06 -3.80
C PHE A 240 18.99 -4.32 -3.37
N LYS A 241 19.76 -5.04 -4.17
CA LYS A 241 21.20 -5.29 -3.97
C LYS A 241 22.00 -4.32 -4.82
#